data_d8a60efd8c3e6fc5c7c9fb4b84a0e05b
#
_entry.id   d8a60efd8c3e6fc5c7c9fb4b84a0e05b
#
_cell.length_a   1.000
_cell.length_b   1.000
_cell.length_c   1.000
_cell.angle_alpha   90.00
_cell.angle_beta   90.00
_cell.angle_gamma   90.00
#
_symmetry.space_group_name_H-M   'P 1'
#
loop_
_entity.id
_entity.type
_entity.pdbx_description
1 polymer ?
#
loop_
_entity_poly.entity_id
_entity_poly.type
_entity_poly.pdbx_seq_one_letter_code
_entity_poly.pdbx_strand_id
1 'polypeptide(L)'
;MLINGVNVTERGWAGHFIASSNCRFRRNTLLECGDIKLVVSTVGAMYSNGQLEEVGLDRHYETMVFHVDPKSEDYKDIDVNRQVWFDSPWALKIKRTDKFIDLKANDMHEAVVKELTEKLEKGENL
;
A
#
# COMPACT_ATOMS: atom_id res chain seq x y z
N MET A 1 8.83 -2.11 -14.07
CA MET A 1 10.29 -2.03 -14.00
C MET A 1 10.83 -3.21 -13.21
N LEU A 2 11.82 -3.89 -13.72
CA LEU A 2 12.40 -5.08 -13.09
C LEU A 2 13.52 -4.67 -12.12
N ILE A 3 13.38 -5.01 -10.84
CA ILE A 3 14.38 -4.75 -9.81
C ILE A 3 14.77 -6.09 -9.18
N ASN A 4 16.02 -6.53 -9.40
CA ASN A 4 16.56 -7.77 -8.83
C ASN A 4 15.64 -8.99 -9.02
N GLY A 5 15.05 -9.15 -10.19
CA GLY A 5 14.13 -10.26 -10.49
C GLY A 5 12.69 -10.03 -10.05
N VAL A 6 12.38 -8.89 -9.45
CA VAL A 6 11.01 -8.51 -9.05
C VAL A 6 10.52 -7.43 -10.01
N ASN A 7 9.37 -7.68 -10.64
CA ASN A 7 8.73 -6.66 -11.48
C ASN A 7 7.88 -5.74 -10.62
N VAL A 8 8.24 -4.46 -10.61
CA VAL A 8 7.60 -3.41 -9.80
C VAL A 8 6.80 -2.49 -10.72
N THR A 9 5.49 -2.45 -10.52
CA THR A 9 4.59 -1.62 -11.34
C THR A 9 3.78 -0.70 -10.46
N GLU A 10 3.95 0.61 -10.63
CA GLU A 10 3.10 1.60 -9.98
C GLU A 10 1.76 1.66 -10.71
N ARG A 11 0.66 1.42 -9.98
CA ARG A 11 -0.68 1.40 -10.56
C ARG A 11 -1.56 2.58 -10.13
N GLY A 12 -0.98 3.49 -9.36
CA GLY A 12 -1.60 4.78 -9.06
C GLY A 12 -2.63 4.73 -7.94
N TRP A 13 -3.90 4.86 -8.26
CA TRP A 13 -4.92 5.30 -7.31
C TRP A 13 -5.76 4.21 -6.65
N ALA A 14 -5.61 2.97 -7.02
CA ALA A 14 -6.42 1.89 -6.45
C ALA A 14 -6.07 1.68 -4.97
N GLY A 15 -7.01 1.89 -4.08
CA GLY A 15 -6.81 1.70 -2.64
C GLY A 15 -7.47 0.41 -2.14
N HIS A 16 -7.02 -0.05 -0.99
CA HIS A 16 -7.58 -1.24 -0.33
C HIS A 16 -8.79 -0.94 0.55
N PHE A 17 -9.11 0.32 0.74
CA PHE A 17 -10.13 0.78 1.67
C PHE A 17 -11.41 1.14 0.90
N ILE A 18 -12.57 0.72 1.39
CA ILE A 18 -13.86 0.92 0.69
C ILE A 18 -14.11 2.40 0.38
N ALA A 19 -13.77 3.29 1.31
CA ALA A 19 -13.92 4.73 1.14
C ALA A 19 -12.67 5.40 0.56
N SER A 20 -11.79 4.66 -0.10
CA SER A 20 -10.53 5.20 -0.64
C SER A 20 -10.75 6.33 -1.64
N SER A 21 -11.90 6.39 -2.32
CA SER A 21 -12.26 7.49 -3.21
C SER A 21 -12.31 8.85 -2.49
N ASN A 22 -12.50 8.85 -1.17
CA ASN A 22 -12.50 10.05 -0.35
C ASN A 22 -11.11 10.37 0.22
N CYS A 23 -10.11 9.53 -0.05
CA CYS A 23 -8.74 9.75 0.40
C CYS A 23 -7.99 10.63 -0.58
N ARG A 24 -7.30 11.63 -0.04
CA ARG A 24 -6.45 12.52 -0.83
C ARG A 24 -5.18 11.81 -1.33
N PHE A 25 -4.64 10.91 -0.52
CA PHE A 25 -3.43 10.15 -0.83
C PHE A 25 -3.81 8.70 -1.14
N ARG A 26 -3.34 8.20 -2.29
CA ARG A 26 -3.55 6.82 -2.72
C ARG A 26 -2.37 6.39 -3.57
N ARG A 27 -1.76 5.25 -3.20
CA ARG A 27 -0.74 4.61 -4.02
C ARG A 27 -0.97 3.10 -4.04
N ASN A 28 -0.71 2.49 -5.17
CA ASN A 28 -0.86 1.06 -5.37
C ASN A 28 0.31 0.57 -6.22
N THR A 29 1.12 -0.29 -5.65
CA THR A 29 2.28 -0.85 -6.34
C THR A 29 2.15 -2.37 -6.41
N LEU A 30 2.21 -2.91 -7.62
CA LEU A 30 2.18 -4.36 -7.87
C LEU A 30 3.62 -4.88 -7.88
N LEU A 31 3.88 -5.92 -7.10
CA LEU A 31 5.15 -6.64 -7.05
C LEU A 31 4.93 -8.05 -7.59
N GLU A 32 5.69 -8.42 -8.61
CA GLU A 32 5.59 -9.74 -9.23
C GLU A 32 6.96 -10.45 -9.21
N CYS A 33 6.98 -11.63 -8.62
CA CYS A 33 8.19 -12.46 -8.58
C CYS A 33 7.77 -13.93 -8.74
N GLY A 34 7.98 -14.49 -9.92
CA GLY A 34 7.48 -15.83 -10.26
C GLY A 34 5.95 -15.88 -10.11
N ASP A 35 5.47 -16.81 -9.31
CA ASP A 35 4.03 -16.98 -9.06
C ASP A 35 3.49 -16.08 -7.95
N ILE A 36 4.36 -15.35 -7.27
CA ILE A 36 3.98 -14.46 -6.17
C ILE A 36 3.64 -13.08 -6.76
N LYS A 37 2.43 -12.61 -6.47
CA LYS A 37 1.96 -11.29 -6.89
C LYS A 37 1.36 -10.58 -5.67
N LEU A 38 2.01 -9.49 -5.28
CA LEU A 38 1.62 -8.73 -4.10
C LEU A 38 1.24 -7.30 -4.49
N VAL A 39 0.27 -6.74 -3.78
CA VAL A 39 -0.09 -5.34 -3.92
C VAL A 39 0.24 -4.62 -2.63
N VAL A 40 1.08 -3.62 -2.73
CA VAL A 40 1.33 -2.67 -1.64
C VAL A 40 0.40 -1.49 -1.86
N SER A 41 -0.50 -1.25 -0.92
CA SER A 41 -1.50 -0.20 -1.03
C SER A 41 -1.43 0.75 0.15
N THR A 42 -1.31 2.04 -0.14
CA THR A 42 -1.34 3.10 0.87
C THR A 42 -2.49 4.04 0.57
N VAL A 43 -3.30 4.31 1.60
CA VAL A 43 -4.40 5.27 1.54
C VAL A 43 -4.31 6.21 2.73
N GLY A 44 -4.81 7.43 2.58
CA GLY A 44 -4.82 8.34 3.70
C GLY A 44 -5.41 9.70 3.39
N ALA A 45 -5.48 10.50 4.45
CA ALA A 45 -6.12 11.80 4.43
C ALA A 45 -7.55 11.70 3.88
N MET A 46 -8.36 10.81 4.49
CA MET A 46 -9.76 10.66 4.13
C MET A 46 -10.58 11.83 4.69
N TYR A 47 -11.40 12.42 3.83
CA TYR A 47 -12.30 13.50 4.21
C TYR A 47 -13.75 13.07 4.08
N SER A 48 -14.55 13.41 5.09
CA SER A 48 -15.99 13.21 5.08
C SER A 48 -16.66 14.49 5.59
N ASN A 49 -17.53 15.07 4.81
CA ASN A 49 -18.19 16.35 5.13
C ASN A 49 -17.19 17.47 5.50
N GLY A 50 -16.05 17.51 4.81
CA GLY A 50 -15.00 18.49 5.05
C GLY A 50 -14.13 18.22 6.28
N GLN A 51 -14.34 17.10 6.97
CA GLN A 51 -13.55 16.72 8.14
C GLN A 51 -12.60 15.58 7.82
N LEU A 52 -11.40 15.63 8.41
CA LEU A 52 -10.41 14.59 8.31
C LEU A 52 -10.80 13.41 9.20
N GLU A 53 -10.93 12.23 8.59
CA GLU A 53 -11.36 11.00 9.27
C GLU A 53 -10.21 10.00 9.37
N GLU A 54 -10.30 9.11 10.35
CA GLU A 54 -9.35 7.99 10.48
C GLU A 54 -9.67 6.90 9.45
N VAL A 55 -8.63 6.31 8.87
CA VAL A 55 -8.76 5.15 7.96
C VAL A 55 -8.55 3.83 8.71
N GLY A 56 -8.08 3.88 9.93
CA GLY A 56 -7.88 2.75 10.81
C GLY A 56 -7.78 3.23 12.24
N LEU A 57 -7.57 2.33 13.17
CA LEU A 57 -7.49 2.69 14.59
C LEU A 57 -6.32 3.65 14.82
N ASP A 58 -6.63 4.85 15.28
CA ASP A 58 -5.65 5.91 15.61
C ASP A 58 -4.76 6.32 14.45
N ARG A 59 -5.24 6.22 13.19
CA ARG A 59 -4.40 6.58 12.05
C ARG A 59 -5.18 7.24 10.92
N HIS A 60 -4.53 8.18 10.23
CA HIS A 60 -5.07 8.88 9.07
C HIS A 60 -4.43 8.42 7.75
N TYR A 61 -3.39 7.59 7.82
CA TYR A 61 -2.77 6.90 6.69
C TYR A 61 -2.59 5.44 7.05
N GLU A 62 -2.68 4.57 6.04
CA GLU A 62 -2.53 3.14 6.24
C GLU A 62 -1.90 2.50 5.01
N THR A 63 -0.88 1.67 5.25
CA THR A 63 -0.32 0.80 4.22
C THR A 63 -0.64 -0.64 4.56
N MET A 64 -1.20 -1.35 3.59
CA MET A 64 -1.45 -2.79 3.71
C MET A 64 -0.92 -3.50 2.48
N VAL A 65 -0.59 -4.76 2.65
CA VAL A 65 -0.09 -5.62 1.57
C VAL A 65 -0.96 -6.86 1.49
N PHE A 66 -1.36 -7.19 0.26
CA PHE A 66 -2.20 -8.36 0.01
C PHE A 66 -1.65 -9.15 -1.17
N HIS A 67 -1.90 -10.45 -1.17
CA HIS A 67 -1.80 -11.22 -2.40
C HIS A 67 -2.89 -10.79 -3.38
N VAL A 68 -2.58 -10.86 -4.65
CA VAL A 68 -3.57 -10.62 -5.70
C VAL A 68 -4.53 -11.80 -5.74
N ASP A 69 -5.81 -11.53 -5.98
CA ASP A 69 -6.79 -12.57 -6.27
C ASP A 69 -6.44 -13.20 -7.62
N PRO A 70 -6.12 -14.51 -7.67
CA PRO A 70 -5.73 -15.15 -8.92
C PRO A 70 -6.83 -15.17 -9.99
N LYS A 71 -8.07 -14.93 -9.60
CA LYS A 71 -9.20 -14.84 -10.51
C LYS A 71 -9.41 -13.43 -11.07
N SER A 72 -8.66 -12.46 -10.56
CA SER A 72 -8.77 -11.08 -10.98
C SER A 72 -8.15 -10.86 -12.34
N GLU A 73 -8.87 -10.16 -13.20
CA GLU A 73 -8.36 -9.72 -14.48
C GLU A 73 -7.34 -8.60 -14.26
N ASP A 74 -6.17 -8.70 -14.89
CA ASP A 74 -5.08 -7.73 -14.78
C ASP A 74 -4.59 -7.49 -13.34
N TYR A 75 -4.82 -8.46 -12.45
CA TYR A 75 -4.41 -8.39 -11.04
C TYR A 75 -4.93 -7.14 -10.32
N LYS A 76 -6.12 -6.70 -10.69
CA LYS A 76 -6.73 -5.49 -10.10
C LYS A 76 -7.23 -5.72 -8.70
N ASP A 77 -7.77 -6.89 -8.41
CA ASP A 77 -8.38 -7.18 -7.13
C ASP A 77 -7.39 -7.85 -6.19
N ILE A 78 -7.47 -7.48 -4.93
CA ILE A 78 -6.69 -8.11 -3.87
C ILE A 78 -7.51 -9.18 -3.19
N ASP A 79 -6.83 -10.18 -2.64
CA ASP A 79 -7.44 -11.18 -1.76
C ASP A 79 -7.33 -10.66 -0.32
N VAL A 80 -8.44 -10.17 0.23
CA VAL A 80 -8.49 -9.60 1.58
C VAL A 80 -8.18 -10.61 2.68
N ASN A 81 -8.26 -11.92 2.37
CA ASN A 81 -7.96 -12.99 3.31
C ASN A 81 -6.49 -13.40 3.29
N ARG A 82 -5.67 -12.81 2.41
CA ARG A 82 -4.26 -13.15 2.26
C ARG A 82 -3.40 -11.89 2.41
N GLN A 83 -3.46 -11.31 3.58
CA GLN A 83 -2.63 -10.16 3.94
C GLN A 83 -1.20 -10.60 4.23
N VAL A 84 -0.25 -9.80 3.78
CA VAL A 84 1.18 -9.99 4.05
C VAL A 84 1.62 -8.97 5.09
N TRP A 85 2.32 -9.44 6.12
CA TRP A 85 2.84 -8.58 7.18
C TRP A 85 4.25 -8.10 6.84
N PHE A 86 4.57 -6.92 7.32
CA PHE A 86 5.87 -6.28 7.09
C PHE A 86 6.32 -5.55 8.37
N ASP A 87 7.63 -5.23 8.43
CA ASP A 87 8.25 -4.65 9.64
C ASP A 87 8.28 -3.11 9.61
N SER A 88 8.28 -2.52 8.41
CA SER A 88 8.31 -1.06 8.26
C SER A 88 7.10 -0.38 8.90
N PRO A 89 7.23 0.84 9.40
CA PRO A 89 6.09 1.57 9.94
C PRO A 89 4.97 1.72 8.90
N TRP A 90 3.76 1.36 9.27
CA TRP A 90 2.62 1.31 8.36
C TRP A 90 1.48 2.26 8.74
N ALA A 91 1.66 3.05 9.77
CA ALA A 91 0.64 3.99 10.22
C ALA A 91 1.26 5.36 10.50
N LEU A 92 0.59 6.41 10.04
CA LEU A 92 0.98 7.79 10.28
C LEU A 92 -0.21 8.56 10.82
N LYS A 93 0.05 9.45 11.78
CA LYS A 93 -0.96 10.39 12.30
C LYS A 93 -0.73 11.75 11.66
N ILE A 94 -1.81 12.37 11.20
CA ILE A 94 -1.76 13.72 10.68
C ILE A 94 -1.83 14.70 11.83
N LYS A 95 -0.93 15.68 11.80
CA LYS A 95 -1.00 16.86 12.65
C LYS A 95 -1.31 18.06 11.77
N ARG A 96 -2.20 18.96 12.24
CA ARG A 96 -2.60 20.14 11.46
C ARG A 96 -1.42 21.02 11.03
N THR A 97 -0.34 21.02 11.82
CA THR A 97 0.87 21.80 11.56
C THR A 97 1.85 21.10 10.63
N ASP A 98 1.58 19.87 10.26
CA ASP A 98 2.50 19.07 9.44
C ASP A 98 2.24 19.33 7.96
N LYS A 99 3.14 20.08 7.33
CA LYS A 99 3.01 20.49 5.91
C LYS A 99 3.41 19.40 4.93
N PHE A 100 4.17 18.40 5.37
CA PHE A 100 4.78 17.40 4.49
C PHE A 100 4.31 15.99 4.78
N ILE A 101 3.11 15.85 5.32
CA ILE A 101 2.59 14.55 5.73
C ILE A 101 2.44 13.56 4.56
N ASP A 102 2.08 14.06 3.37
CA ASP A 102 1.96 13.20 2.19
C ASP A 102 3.33 12.69 1.75
N LEU A 103 4.41 13.45 1.96
CA LEU A 103 5.77 12.97 1.70
C LEU A 103 6.15 11.85 2.66
N LYS A 104 5.75 11.95 3.94
CA LYS A 104 5.97 10.88 4.91
C LYS A 104 5.18 9.62 4.55
N ALA A 105 3.94 9.78 4.09
CA ALA A 105 3.14 8.66 3.62
C ALA A 105 3.78 8.00 2.39
N ASN A 106 4.31 8.80 1.48
CA ASN A 106 5.04 8.31 0.32
C ASN A 106 6.30 7.54 0.74
N ASP A 107 7.07 8.07 1.69
CA ASP A 107 8.26 7.40 2.21
C ASP A 107 7.92 6.08 2.89
N MET A 108 6.82 6.02 3.61
CA MET A 108 6.32 4.78 4.22
C MET A 108 5.98 3.76 3.14
N HIS A 109 5.26 4.17 2.09
CA HIS A 109 4.92 3.29 0.98
C HIS A 109 6.18 2.73 0.31
N GLU A 110 7.14 3.59 0.00
CA GLU A 110 8.41 3.20 -0.62
C GLU A 110 9.21 2.26 0.29
N ALA A 111 9.22 2.48 1.60
CA ALA A 111 9.90 1.63 2.55
C ALA A 111 9.31 0.21 2.56
N VAL A 112 7.98 0.09 2.49
CA VAL A 112 7.31 -1.21 2.44
C VAL A 112 7.59 -1.90 1.11
N VAL A 113 7.53 -1.18 -0.01
CA VAL A 113 7.88 -1.72 -1.33
C VAL A 113 9.31 -2.27 -1.32
N LYS A 114 10.24 -1.51 -0.77
CA LYS A 114 11.65 -1.93 -0.67
C LYS A 114 11.81 -3.19 0.17
N GLU A 115 11.19 -3.22 1.34
CA GLU A 115 11.25 -4.38 2.25
C GLU A 115 10.76 -5.65 1.55
N LEU A 116 9.60 -5.60 0.92
CA LEU A 116 9.00 -6.76 0.27
C LEU A 116 9.77 -7.17 -0.99
N THR A 117 10.28 -6.20 -1.74
CA THR A 117 11.13 -6.50 -2.91
C THR A 117 12.39 -7.26 -2.47
N GLU A 118 13.04 -6.82 -1.40
CA GLU A 118 14.22 -7.51 -0.85
C GLU A 118 13.88 -8.92 -0.36
N LYS A 119 12.73 -9.09 0.30
CA LYS A 119 12.28 -10.41 0.75
C LYS A 119 11.98 -11.35 -0.42
N LEU A 120 11.31 -10.86 -1.44
CA LEU A 120 11.05 -11.64 -2.66
C LEU A 120 12.33 -12.00 -3.39
N GLU A 121 13.28 -11.08 -3.47
CA GLU A 121 14.60 -11.31 -4.06
C GLU A 121 15.35 -12.45 -3.36
N LYS A 122 15.22 -12.54 -2.04
CA LYS A 122 15.85 -13.60 -1.24
C LYS A 122 15.12 -14.94 -1.32
N GLY A 123 14.00 -14.99 -2.03
CA GLY A 123 13.22 -16.21 -2.17
C GLY A 123 12.32 -16.51 -0.97
N GLU A 124 12.03 -15.51 -0.13
CA GLU A 124 11.10 -15.72 0.99
C GLU A 124 9.71 -16.00 0.48
N ASN A 125 9.03 -16.93 1.14
CA ASN A 125 7.67 -17.32 0.80
C ASN A 125 6.67 -16.41 1.57
N LEU A 126 6.23 -15.38 0.90
CA LEU A 126 5.32 -14.37 1.48
C LEU A 126 3.84 -14.70 1.34
#